data_fd5bb5d3eb289f28fed90e6065184486
#
_entry.id   fd5bb5d3eb289f28fed90e6065184486
#
_cell.length_a   1.000
_cell.length_b   1.000
_cell.length_c   1.000
_cell.angle_alpha   90.00
_cell.angle_beta   90.00
_cell.angle_gamma   90.00
#
_symmetry.space_group_name_H-M   'P 1'
#
loop_
_entity.id
_entity.type
_entity.pdbx_description
1 polymer ?
#
loop_
_entity_poly.entity_id
_entity_poly.type
_entity_poly.pdbx_seq_one_letter_code
_entity_poly.pdbx_strand_id
1 'polypeptide(L)'
;MGRLGAARTWIGARSSLPREVYVLGLVAFCVAVGFGVLVPVLPVFARSFGVGNTEVGAVISAFALMRLISSPFCGWLIKIFSERIIMATGIFIVAISSGLAGISRSYLQLLALRGVGGIGSAMFTVSAFTLLLTSVEAGVRGRAAGFFQAGFLIGGITGPAVGGVLAAISLTAPFFFYAGTLVVAGTVGLVLLRRRSAEPTETAESVVSFRAVVSDARYQAACVTNLAQGWTSFGVRSSLVPVLVVELLHRPASWTGIAFACAAVVQTIAVGPAGRFTDTVGRRPAMILGGTVAAVSIMAVPFAPNIWLLIVVLCLYGVASAFLGTAPAAAVGDVAGSRSGTAVAVFSMCSDIGAIIGPLVAGLLADTLSYAAAFGAGAVLMLVAAALSWRMPRDQRLSPKNGRSRGGPSKGEMHESTATE
;
A
#
# COMPACT_ATOMS: atom_id res chain seq x y z
N MET A 1 -28.93 -19.87 36.08
CA MET A 1 -29.05 -20.23 34.65
C MET A 1 -28.86 -19.05 33.67
N GLY A 2 -28.27 -17.91 34.05
CA GLY A 2 -28.21 -16.67 33.23
C GLY A 2 -26.86 -16.34 32.60
N ARG A 3 -25.76 -17.03 32.92
CA ARG A 3 -24.41 -16.68 32.36
C ARG A 3 -23.94 -17.52 31.18
N LEU A 4 -24.56 -18.66 30.90
CA LEU A 4 -24.25 -19.50 29.74
C LEU A 4 -25.02 -19.08 28.48
N GLY A 5 -26.10 -18.32 28.59
CA GLY A 5 -26.84 -17.75 27.47
C GLY A 5 -26.12 -16.57 26.79
N ALA A 6 -25.47 -15.71 27.56
CA ALA A 6 -24.74 -14.54 27.04
C ALA A 6 -23.46 -14.92 26.27
N ALA A 7 -22.76 -15.98 26.67
CA ALA A 7 -21.58 -16.46 25.96
C ALA A 7 -21.91 -17.13 24.62
N ARG A 8 -23.08 -17.74 24.48
CA ARG A 8 -23.53 -18.36 23.22
C ARG A 8 -23.96 -17.35 22.17
N THR A 9 -24.48 -16.19 22.57
CA THR A 9 -24.82 -15.09 21.65
C THR A 9 -23.57 -14.36 21.10
N TRP A 10 -22.47 -14.38 21.83
CA TRP A 10 -21.20 -13.81 21.38
C TRP A 10 -20.45 -14.68 20.34
N ILE A 11 -20.68 -15.98 20.33
CA ILE A 11 -20.05 -16.92 19.38
C ILE A 11 -20.92 -17.08 18.12
N GLY A 12 -22.21 -16.73 18.15
CA GLY A 12 -23.16 -16.89 17.06
C GLY A 12 -23.21 -15.74 16.05
N ALA A 13 -22.71 -14.56 16.38
CA ALA A 13 -22.70 -13.38 15.49
C ALA A 13 -21.34 -13.21 14.77
N ARG A 14 -20.83 -14.25 14.12
CA ARG A 14 -19.98 -14.08 12.95
C ARG A 14 -20.88 -13.61 11.79
N SER A 15 -21.27 -12.33 11.80
CA SER A 15 -21.92 -11.74 10.65
C SER A 15 -20.97 -11.95 9.46
N SER A 16 -21.36 -12.81 8.53
CA SER A 16 -20.67 -12.99 7.26
C SER A 16 -20.58 -11.61 6.61
N LEU A 17 -19.41 -11.25 6.08
CA LEU A 17 -19.24 -10.00 5.36
C LEU A 17 -20.25 -9.97 4.20
N PRO A 18 -20.83 -8.81 3.85
CA PRO A 18 -21.71 -8.69 2.71
C PRO A 18 -21.05 -9.20 1.42
N ARG A 19 -21.85 -9.71 0.49
CA ARG A 19 -21.38 -10.22 -0.81
C ARG A 19 -20.51 -9.21 -1.55
N GLU A 20 -20.84 -7.93 -1.44
CA GLU A 20 -20.13 -6.82 -2.06
C GLU A 20 -18.64 -6.78 -1.63
N VAL A 21 -18.34 -7.10 -0.37
CA VAL A 21 -16.95 -7.13 0.13
C VAL A 21 -16.16 -8.26 -0.52
N TYR A 22 -16.76 -9.43 -0.72
CA TYR A 22 -16.08 -10.55 -1.41
C TYR A 22 -15.82 -10.22 -2.87
N VAL A 23 -16.79 -9.59 -3.54
CA VAL A 23 -16.63 -9.16 -4.94
C VAL A 23 -15.54 -8.10 -5.06
N LEU A 24 -15.52 -7.10 -4.18
CA LEU A 24 -14.47 -6.07 -4.15
C LEU A 24 -13.09 -6.66 -3.84
N GLY A 25 -13.01 -7.64 -2.95
CA GLY A 25 -11.75 -8.36 -2.67
C GLY A 25 -11.24 -9.13 -3.90
N LEU A 26 -12.13 -9.78 -4.64
CA LEU A 26 -11.77 -10.45 -5.90
C LEU A 26 -11.32 -9.45 -6.98
N VAL A 27 -12.02 -8.33 -7.13
CA VAL A 27 -11.63 -7.24 -8.04
C VAL A 27 -10.25 -6.70 -7.65
N ALA A 28 -10.01 -6.44 -6.36
CA ALA A 28 -8.72 -6.00 -5.86
C ALA A 28 -7.60 -7.00 -6.16
N PHE A 29 -7.87 -8.29 -5.98
CA PHE A 29 -6.93 -9.37 -6.33
C PHE A 29 -6.58 -9.36 -7.83
N CYS A 30 -7.58 -9.33 -8.71
CA CYS A 30 -7.35 -9.31 -10.16
C CYS A 30 -6.55 -8.08 -10.62
N VAL A 31 -6.88 -6.90 -10.07
CA VAL A 31 -6.14 -5.65 -10.36
C VAL A 31 -4.70 -5.75 -9.87
N ALA A 32 -4.48 -6.27 -8.66
CA ALA A 32 -3.15 -6.38 -8.08
C ALA A 32 -2.28 -7.43 -8.77
N VAL A 33 -2.84 -8.58 -9.16
CA VAL A 33 -2.14 -9.58 -9.99
C VAL A 33 -1.67 -8.94 -11.28
N GLY A 34 -2.59 -8.31 -12.01
CA GLY A 34 -2.29 -7.73 -13.31
C GLY A 34 -1.24 -6.61 -13.21
N PHE A 35 -1.37 -5.72 -12.23
CA PHE A 35 -0.35 -4.69 -11.97
C PHE A 35 1.01 -5.31 -11.63
N GLY A 36 1.03 -6.30 -10.75
CA GLY A 36 2.25 -6.99 -10.33
C GLY A 36 2.96 -7.72 -11.48
N VAL A 37 2.20 -8.24 -12.45
CA VAL A 37 2.71 -8.87 -13.68
C VAL A 37 3.53 -7.88 -14.51
N LEU A 38 3.11 -6.61 -14.54
CA LEU A 38 3.75 -5.57 -15.36
C LEU A 38 5.04 -5.02 -14.72
N VAL A 39 5.13 -5.03 -13.39
CA VAL A 39 6.25 -4.41 -12.65
C VAL A 39 7.64 -4.87 -13.11
N PRO A 40 7.94 -6.17 -13.27
CA PRO A 40 9.27 -6.62 -13.70
C PRO A 40 9.59 -6.36 -15.18
N VAL A 41 8.59 -6.06 -16.00
CA VAL A 41 8.72 -6.02 -17.47
C VAL A 41 8.68 -4.60 -18.02
N LEU A 42 7.86 -3.73 -17.43
CA LEU A 42 7.65 -2.37 -17.92
C LEU A 42 8.95 -1.56 -18.12
N PRO A 43 9.92 -1.58 -17.18
CA PRO A 43 11.19 -0.88 -17.36
C PRO A 43 12.00 -1.42 -18.55
N VAL A 44 12.09 -2.74 -18.67
CA VAL A 44 12.81 -3.39 -19.79
C VAL A 44 12.14 -3.11 -21.12
N PHE A 45 10.80 -3.12 -21.16
CA PHE A 45 10.03 -2.77 -22.36
C PHE A 45 10.22 -1.30 -22.75
N ALA A 46 10.25 -0.38 -21.77
CA ALA A 46 10.55 1.03 -22.06
C ALA A 46 11.97 1.22 -22.62
N ARG A 47 12.95 0.50 -22.08
CA ARG A 47 14.35 0.50 -22.59
C ARG A 47 14.47 0.01 -24.01
N SER A 48 13.58 -0.87 -24.49
CA SER A 48 13.61 -1.36 -25.88
C SER A 48 13.38 -0.26 -26.93
N PHE A 49 12.88 0.92 -26.53
CA PHE A 49 12.78 2.10 -27.40
C PHE A 49 14.08 2.92 -27.48
N GLY A 50 15.17 2.46 -26.86
CA GLY A 50 16.48 3.15 -26.91
C GLY A 50 16.60 4.36 -25.97
N VAL A 51 15.72 4.47 -24.97
CA VAL A 51 15.68 5.59 -24.01
C VAL A 51 16.53 5.30 -22.76
N GLY A 52 16.89 6.34 -21.99
CA GLY A 52 17.64 6.24 -20.74
C GLY A 52 16.81 5.77 -19.53
N ASN A 53 17.43 5.67 -18.36
CA ASN A 53 16.76 5.31 -17.12
C ASN A 53 15.83 6.42 -16.62
N THR A 54 16.13 7.67 -16.94
CA THR A 54 15.27 8.82 -16.63
C THR A 54 13.91 8.70 -17.31
N GLU A 55 13.90 8.34 -18.59
CA GLU A 55 12.67 8.12 -19.36
C GLU A 55 11.91 6.88 -18.89
N VAL A 56 12.63 5.82 -18.51
CA VAL A 56 12.00 4.66 -17.85
C VAL A 56 11.31 5.09 -16.56
N GLY A 57 11.97 5.90 -15.75
CA GLY A 57 11.39 6.48 -14.55
C GLY A 57 10.14 7.33 -14.85
N ALA A 58 10.18 8.13 -15.93
CA ALA A 58 9.05 8.97 -16.33
C ALA A 58 7.78 8.17 -16.69
N VAL A 59 7.92 6.99 -17.30
CA VAL A 59 6.79 6.08 -17.58
C VAL A 59 6.10 5.61 -16.31
N ILE A 60 6.85 5.34 -15.24
CA ILE A 60 6.32 4.93 -13.92
C ILE A 60 5.70 6.15 -13.23
N SER A 61 6.41 7.27 -13.22
CA SER A 61 5.98 8.53 -12.60
C SER A 61 4.73 9.10 -13.22
N ALA A 62 4.58 9.02 -14.56
CA ALA A 62 3.40 9.50 -15.27
C ALA A 62 2.12 8.82 -14.80
N PHE A 63 2.16 7.51 -14.55
CA PHE A 63 1.01 6.78 -14.01
C PHE A 63 0.65 7.27 -12.60
N ALA A 64 1.64 7.42 -11.71
CA ALA A 64 1.42 7.88 -10.35
C ALA A 64 0.97 9.34 -10.28
N LEU A 65 1.56 10.21 -11.12
CA LEU A 65 1.21 11.62 -11.23
C LEU A 65 -0.24 11.81 -11.70
N MET A 66 -0.62 11.14 -12.78
CA MET A 66 -1.98 11.24 -13.31
C MET A 66 -3.01 10.66 -12.34
N ARG A 67 -2.64 9.59 -11.60
CA ARG A 67 -3.47 9.06 -10.51
C ARG A 67 -3.68 10.11 -9.40
N LEU A 68 -2.62 10.77 -8.96
CA LEU A 68 -2.69 11.79 -7.91
C LEU A 68 -3.56 12.98 -8.35
N ILE A 69 -3.31 13.53 -9.56
CA ILE A 69 -4.04 14.70 -10.09
C ILE A 69 -5.53 14.37 -10.30
N SER A 70 -5.84 13.14 -10.75
CA SER A 70 -7.23 12.76 -11.05
C SER A 70 -8.05 12.38 -9.82
N SER A 71 -7.41 12.03 -8.70
CA SER A 71 -8.10 11.54 -7.49
C SER A 71 -9.16 12.52 -6.94
N PRO A 72 -8.94 13.85 -6.86
CA PRO A 72 -9.97 14.79 -6.39
C PRO A 72 -11.19 14.83 -7.32
N PHE A 73 -10.97 14.74 -8.63
CA PHE A 73 -12.06 14.75 -9.63
C PHE A 73 -12.92 13.49 -9.56
N CYS A 74 -12.34 12.36 -9.16
CA CYS A 74 -13.10 11.11 -8.97
C CYS A 74 -14.16 11.25 -7.88
N GLY A 75 -13.88 11.97 -6.79
CA GLY A 75 -14.85 12.26 -5.74
C GLY A 75 -16.05 13.08 -6.23
N TRP A 76 -15.83 14.00 -7.18
CA TRP A 76 -16.89 14.75 -7.82
C TRP A 76 -17.69 13.86 -8.80
N LEU A 77 -17.04 13.04 -9.60
CA LEU A 77 -17.67 12.12 -10.53
C LEU A 77 -18.61 11.11 -9.83
N ILE A 78 -18.22 10.63 -8.65
CA ILE A 78 -19.03 9.70 -7.84
C ILE A 78 -20.35 10.34 -7.39
N LYS A 79 -20.41 11.67 -7.20
CA LYS A 79 -21.65 12.37 -6.85
C LYS A 79 -22.64 12.46 -8.01
N ILE A 80 -22.14 12.39 -9.25
CA ILE A 80 -22.97 12.46 -10.48
C ILE A 80 -23.34 11.06 -10.94
N PHE A 81 -22.40 10.13 -10.92
CA PHE A 81 -22.55 8.75 -11.34
C PHE A 81 -22.43 7.82 -10.13
N SER A 82 -22.91 6.60 -10.22
CA SER A 82 -22.75 5.63 -9.14
C SER A 82 -21.28 5.16 -9.03
N GLU A 83 -20.83 4.87 -7.81
CA GLU A 83 -19.48 4.36 -7.52
C GLU A 83 -19.14 3.14 -8.37
N ARG A 84 -20.12 2.25 -8.57
CA ARG A 84 -19.96 1.04 -9.39
C ARG A 84 -19.60 1.37 -10.84
N ILE A 85 -20.25 2.37 -11.45
CA ILE A 85 -19.99 2.77 -12.84
C ILE A 85 -18.61 3.39 -12.94
N ILE A 86 -18.28 4.34 -12.05
CA ILE A 86 -16.98 5.01 -12.07
C ILE A 86 -15.85 4.01 -11.84
N MET A 87 -16.01 3.07 -10.91
CA MET A 87 -15.05 1.99 -10.66
C MET A 87 -14.83 1.15 -11.92
N ALA A 88 -15.88 0.66 -12.55
CA ALA A 88 -15.79 -0.19 -13.73
C ALA A 88 -15.20 0.56 -14.92
N THR A 89 -15.63 1.81 -15.17
CA THR A 89 -15.07 2.68 -16.21
C THR A 89 -13.56 2.89 -16.00
N GLY A 90 -13.16 3.17 -14.76
CA GLY A 90 -11.74 3.31 -14.41
C GLY A 90 -10.95 2.05 -14.73
N ILE A 91 -11.46 0.87 -14.35
CA ILE A 91 -10.81 -0.43 -14.64
C ILE A 91 -10.71 -0.65 -16.16
N PHE A 92 -11.74 -0.36 -16.95
CA PHE A 92 -11.71 -0.51 -18.41
C PHE A 92 -10.74 0.48 -19.07
N ILE A 93 -10.64 1.72 -18.57
CA ILE A 93 -9.63 2.67 -19.04
C ILE A 93 -8.22 2.11 -18.83
N VAL A 94 -7.92 1.54 -17.64
CA VAL A 94 -6.63 0.90 -17.38
C VAL A 94 -6.43 -0.32 -18.28
N ALA A 95 -7.47 -1.13 -18.51
CA ALA A 95 -7.40 -2.31 -19.37
C ALA A 95 -7.02 -1.93 -20.80
N ILE A 96 -7.75 -0.98 -21.38
CA ILE A 96 -7.53 -0.52 -22.75
C ILE A 96 -6.17 0.14 -22.87
N SER A 97 -5.82 1.07 -21.99
CA SER A 97 -4.53 1.76 -22.03
C SER A 97 -3.36 0.80 -21.85
N SER A 98 -3.48 -0.22 -20.99
CA SER A 98 -2.43 -1.22 -20.80
C SER A 98 -2.30 -2.16 -22.01
N GLY A 99 -3.41 -2.62 -22.58
CA GLY A 99 -3.38 -3.43 -23.80
C GLY A 99 -2.75 -2.68 -24.98
N LEU A 100 -3.12 -1.41 -25.18
CA LEU A 100 -2.52 -0.56 -26.20
C LEU A 100 -1.03 -0.26 -25.91
N ALA A 101 -0.64 -0.12 -24.66
CA ALA A 101 0.76 0.05 -24.27
C ALA A 101 1.63 -1.15 -24.71
N GLY A 102 1.08 -2.37 -24.69
CA GLY A 102 1.77 -3.58 -25.17
C GLY A 102 2.06 -3.60 -26.67
N ILE A 103 1.34 -2.81 -27.48
CA ILE A 103 1.57 -2.66 -28.92
C ILE A 103 2.13 -1.29 -29.30
N SER A 104 2.55 -0.48 -28.33
CA SER A 104 3.14 0.82 -28.58
C SER A 104 4.40 0.69 -29.44
N ARG A 105 4.54 1.59 -30.42
CA ARG A 105 5.65 1.63 -31.36
C ARG A 105 6.66 2.75 -31.07
N SER A 106 6.36 3.58 -30.07
CA SER A 106 7.24 4.65 -29.63
C SER A 106 7.14 4.86 -28.13
N TYR A 107 8.22 5.39 -27.55
CA TYR A 107 8.27 5.78 -26.15
C TYR A 107 7.15 6.76 -25.77
N LEU A 108 6.86 7.75 -26.60
CA LEU A 108 5.82 8.76 -26.32
C LEU A 108 4.42 8.14 -26.24
N GLN A 109 4.12 7.15 -27.10
CA GLN A 109 2.87 6.39 -27.00
C GLN A 109 2.78 5.62 -25.68
N LEU A 110 3.86 4.93 -25.27
CA LEU A 110 3.92 4.24 -24.00
C LEU A 110 3.70 5.20 -22.83
N LEU A 111 4.38 6.34 -22.83
CA LEU A 111 4.27 7.38 -21.79
C LEU A 111 2.83 7.91 -21.68
N ALA A 112 2.22 8.28 -22.79
CA ALA A 112 0.84 8.81 -22.83
C ALA A 112 -0.17 7.77 -22.33
N LEU A 113 -0.05 6.52 -22.80
CA LEU A 113 -0.93 5.43 -22.40
C LEU A 113 -0.80 5.09 -20.89
N ARG A 114 0.42 5.17 -20.34
CA ARG A 114 0.64 5.03 -18.91
C ARG A 114 -0.02 6.16 -18.11
N GLY A 115 0.05 7.41 -18.61
CA GLY A 115 -0.67 8.54 -18.01
C GLY A 115 -2.19 8.32 -17.99
N VAL A 116 -2.76 7.91 -19.12
CA VAL A 116 -4.21 7.58 -19.21
C VAL A 116 -4.59 6.45 -18.23
N GLY A 117 -3.75 5.43 -18.13
CA GLY A 117 -3.95 4.35 -17.15
C GLY A 117 -3.97 4.87 -15.70
N GLY A 118 -3.18 5.89 -15.38
CA GLY A 118 -3.18 6.55 -14.07
C GLY A 118 -4.53 7.17 -13.71
N ILE A 119 -5.20 7.81 -14.67
CA ILE A 119 -6.56 8.37 -14.49
C ILE A 119 -7.55 7.25 -14.14
N GLY A 120 -7.56 6.18 -14.93
CA GLY A 120 -8.43 5.03 -14.67
C GLY A 120 -8.15 4.38 -13.31
N SER A 121 -6.88 4.30 -12.91
CA SER A 121 -6.49 3.78 -11.59
C SER A 121 -7.01 4.63 -10.43
N ALA A 122 -7.03 5.97 -10.56
CA ALA A 122 -7.66 6.86 -9.58
C ALA A 122 -9.16 6.59 -9.45
N MET A 123 -9.86 6.50 -10.59
CA MET A 123 -11.30 6.21 -10.64
C MET A 123 -11.61 4.88 -9.94
N PHE A 124 -10.83 3.83 -10.23
CA PHE A 124 -10.98 2.53 -9.56
C PHE A 124 -10.77 2.65 -8.04
N THR A 125 -9.62 3.18 -7.63
CA THR A 125 -9.21 3.16 -6.21
C THR A 125 -10.18 3.94 -5.32
N VAL A 126 -10.55 5.16 -5.73
CA VAL A 126 -11.46 6.03 -4.97
C VAL A 126 -12.85 5.40 -4.90
N SER A 127 -13.38 4.93 -6.04
CA SER A 127 -14.73 4.36 -6.08
C SER A 127 -14.82 3.01 -5.36
N ALA A 128 -13.82 2.13 -5.49
CA ALA A 128 -13.81 0.84 -4.83
C ALA A 128 -13.76 0.99 -3.29
N PHE A 129 -12.95 1.94 -2.80
CA PHE A 129 -12.85 2.20 -1.37
C PHE A 129 -14.12 2.85 -0.81
N THR A 130 -14.72 3.80 -1.54
CA THR A 130 -16.02 4.40 -1.18
C THR A 130 -17.11 3.32 -1.12
N LEU A 131 -17.22 2.49 -2.15
CA LEU A 131 -18.20 1.41 -2.22
C LEU A 131 -17.98 0.38 -1.08
N LEU A 132 -16.74 0.06 -0.75
CA LEU A 132 -16.42 -0.82 0.36
C LEU A 132 -16.94 -0.28 1.69
N LEU A 133 -16.68 0.99 1.99
CA LEU A 133 -17.08 1.63 3.25
C LEU A 133 -18.59 1.83 3.36
N THR A 134 -19.28 2.09 2.25
CA THR A 134 -20.75 2.26 2.20
C THR A 134 -21.50 0.93 2.19
N SER A 135 -20.84 -0.17 1.81
CA SER A 135 -21.45 -1.51 1.78
C SER A 135 -21.56 -2.19 3.14
N VAL A 136 -20.89 -1.65 4.18
CA VAL A 136 -20.82 -2.27 5.50
C VAL A 136 -21.14 -1.29 6.62
N GLU A 137 -21.69 -1.81 7.72
CA GLU A 137 -21.90 -1.04 8.97
C GLU A 137 -20.57 -0.63 9.60
N ALA A 138 -20.59 0.45 10.40
CA ALA A 138 -19.40 1.03 11.01
C ALA A 138 -18.57 0.01 11.82
N GLY A 139 -19.23 -0.91 12.55
CA GLY A 139 -18.57 -1.92 13.39
C GLY A 139 -17.76 -2.98 12.64
N VAL A 140 -18.00 -3.17 11.34
CA VAL A 140 -17.31 -4.19 10.52
C VAL A 140 -16.44 -3.62 9.39
N ARG A 141 -16.36 -2.28 9.27
CA ARG A 141 -15.55 -1.59 8.25
C ARG A 141 -14.08 -2.03 8.26
N GLY A 142 -13.49 -2.20 9.44
CA GLY A 142 -12.10 -2.66 9.56
C GLY A 142 -11.89 -4.07 8.99
N ARG A 143 -12.83 -4.99 9.22
CA ARG A 143 -12.77 -6.35 8.66
C ARG A 143 -12.95 -6.35 7.14
N ALA A 144 -13.85 -5.53 6.63
CA ALA A 144 -14.05 -5.37 5.19
C ALA A 144 -12.82 -4.79 4.50
N ALA A 145 -12.23 -3.73 5.07
CA ALA A 145 -10.98 -3.15 4.58
C ALA A 145 -9.82 -4.15 4.63
N GLY A 146 -9.71 -4.93 5.70
CA GLY A 146 -8.71 -6.00 5.82
C GLY A 146 -8.86 -7.07 4.74
N PHE A 147 -10.09 -7.50 4.44
CA PHE A 147 -10.35 -8.47 3.38
C PHE A 147 -9.99 -7.91 1.98
N PHE A 148 -10.36 -6.66 1.71
CA PHE A 148 -10.00 -5.96 0.48
C PHE A 148 -8.48 -5.85 0.30
N GLN A 149 -7.77 -5.47 1.37
CA GLN A 149 -6.31 -5.39 1.36
C GLN A 149 -5.64 -6.76 1.22
N ALA A 150 -6.23 -7.83 1.77
CA ALA A 150 -5.74 -9.19 1.55
C ALA A 150 -5.77 -9.58 0.06
N GLY A 151 -6.80 -9.14 -0.69
CA GLY A 151 -6.85 -9.29 -2.14
C GLY A 151 -5.65 -8.65 -2.82
N PHE A 152 -5.32 -7.39 -2.48
CA PHE A 152 -4.13 -6.71 -3.01
C PHE A 152 -2.82 -7.41 -2.63
N LEU A 153 -2.71 -7.88 -1.39
CA LEU A 153 -1.51 -8.55 -0.91
C LEU A 153 -1.24 -9.85 -1.67
N ILE A 154 -2.26 -10.72 -1.80
CA ILE A 154 -2.14 -11.99 -2.53
C ILE A 154 -1.84 -11.73 -4.01
N GLY A 155 -2.51 -10.73 -4.62
CA GLY A 155 -2.24 -10.33 -6.00
C GLY A 155 -0.83 -9.79 -6.18
N GLY A 156 -0.32 -9.00 -5.23
CA GLY A 156 1.04 -8.47 -5.23
C GLY A 156 2.13 -9.54 -5.13
N ILE A 157 1.83 -10.70 -4.53
CA ILE A 157 2.74 -11.87 -4.49
C ILE A 157 2.70 -12.63 -5.81
N THR A 158 1.50 -12.94 -6.29
CA THR A 158 1.33 -13.78 -7.48
C THR A 158 1.68 -13.03 -8.77
N GLY A 159 1.46 -11.72 -8.81
CA GLY A 159 1.70 -10.91 -9.99
C GLY A 159 3.12 -11.02 -10.54
N PRO A 160 4.17 -10.69 -9.79
CA PRO A 160 5.54 -10.75 -10.29
C PRO A 160 5.98 -12.17 -10.72
N ALA A 161 5.48 -13.22 -10.06
CA ALA A 161 5.76 -14.60 -10.45
C ALA A 161 5.18 -14.90 -11.84
N VAL A 162 3.89 -14.59 -12.05
CA VAL A 162 3.22 -14.72 -13.36
C VAL A 162 3.90 -13.82 -14.39
N GLY A 163 4.28 -12.59 -14.02
CA GLY A 163 4.99 -11.65 -14.87
C GLY A 163 6.33 -12.18 -15.37
N GLY A 164 7.09 -12.83 -14.49
CA GLY A 164 8.35 -13.49 -14.86
C GLY A 164 8.16 -14.62 -15.89
N VAL A 165 7.14 -15.47 -15.71
CA VAL A 165 6.81 -16.53 -16.65
C VAL A 165 6.38 -15.96 -18.01
N LEU A 166 5.50 -14.96 -18.02
CA LEU A 166 5.05 -14.32 -19.26
C LEU A 166 6.17 -13.57 -19.97
N ALA A 167 7.09 -12.94 -19.22
CA ALA A 167 8.26 -12.28 -19.77
C ALA A 167 9.23 -13.25 -20.47
N ALA A 168 9.25 -14.53 -20.09
CA ALA A 168 10.02 -15.54 -20.78
C ALA A 168 9.45 -15.88 -22.17
N ILE A 169 8.14 -15.65 -22.39
CA ILE A 169 7.46 -15.86 -23.67
C ILE A 169 7.63 -14.61 -24.55
N SER A 170 7.27 -13.42 -24.03
CA SER A 170 7.35 -12.15 -24.73
C SER A 170 7.28 -10.99 -23.75
N LEU A 171 8.00 -9.90 -24.04
CA LEU A 171 7.90 -8.64 -23.25
C LEU A 171 6.53 -7.97 -23.37
N THR A 172 5.73 -8.31 -24.39
CA THR A 172 4.38 -7.75 -24.60
C THR A 172 3.28 -8.58 -23.91
N ALA A 173 3.50 -9.89 -23.71
CA ALA A 173 2.52 -10.79 -23.09
C ALA A 173 2.01 -10.31 -21.71
N PRO A 174 2.83 -9.75 -20.81
CA PRO A 174 2.41 -9.17 -19.55
C PRO A 174 1.36 -8.07 -19.67
N PHE A 175 1.44 -7.22 -20.71
CA PHE A 175 0.50 -6.13 -20.95
C PHE A 175 -0.90 -6.66 -21.32
N PHE A 176 -0.96 -7.67 -22.19
CA PHE A 176 -2.23 -8.29 -22.58
C PHE A 176 -2.85 -9.09 -21.45
N PHE A 177 -2.03 -9.79 -20.67
CA PHE A 177 -2.51 -10.49 -19.48
C PHE A 177 -3.11 -9.49 -18.47
N TYR A 178 -2.42 -8.36 -18.22
CA TYR A 178 -2.94 -7.30 -17.36
C TYR A 178 -4.26 -6.74 -17.90
N ALA A 179 -4.34 -6.43 -19.19
CA ALA A 179 -5.58 -5.97 -19.81
C ALA A 179 -6.71 -6.99 -19.62
N GLY A 180 -6.44 -8.28 -19.83
CA GLY A 180 -7.40 -9.36 -19.66
C GLY A 180 -7.90 -9.49 -18.21
N THR A 181 -7.01 -9.48 -17.23
CA THR A 181 -7.40 -9.54 -15.80
C THR A 181 -8.26 -8.33 -15.40
N LEU A 182 -7.95 -7.15 -15.95
CA LEU A 182 -8.75 -5.95 -15.72
C LEU A 182 -10.13 -6.00 -16.39
N VAL A 183 -10.23 -6.54 -17.60
CA VAL A 183 -11.55 -6.75 -18.25
C VAL A 183 -12.40 -7.70 -17.39
N VAL A 184 -11.84 -8.79 -16.89
CA VAL A 184 -12.53 -9.69 -15.96
C VAL A 184 -12.94 -8.94 -14.70
N ALA A 185 -12.03 -8.21 -14.06
CA ALA A 185 -12.29 -7.44 -12.84
C ALA A 185 -13.40 -6.38 -13.04
N GLY A 186 -13.33 -5.63 -14.14
CA GLY A 186 -14.32 -4.60 -14.49
C GLY A 186 -15.70 -5.20 -14.73
N THR A 187 -15.76 -6.31 -15.47
CA THR A 187 -17.01 -7.04 -15.74
C THR A 187 -17.60 -7.62 -14.46
N VAL A 188 -16.80 -8.28 -13.62
CA VAL A 188 -17.23 -8.81 -12.32
C VAL A 188 -17.78 -7.69 -11.44
N GLY A 189 -17.06 -6.56 -11.34
CA GLY A 189 -17.51 -5.38 -10.60
C GLY A 189 -18.83 -4.82 -11.15
N LEU A 190 -18.95 -4.71 -12.48
CA LEU A 190 -20.15 -4.16 -13.12
C LEU A 190 -21.37 -5.07 -12.99
N VAL A 191 -21.19 -6.40 -13.04
CA VAL A 191 -22.30 -7.35 -13.01
C VAL A 191 -22.72 -7.72 -11.59
N LEU A 192 -21.75 -7.98 -10.70
CA LEU A 192 -22.02 -8.56 -9.39
C LEU A 192 -22.28 -7.53 -8.28
N LEU A 193 -21.81 -6.28 -8.43
CA LEU A 193 -22.09 -5.22 -7.46
C LEU A 193 -23.45 -4.58 -7.73
N ARG A 194 -24.22 -4.36 -6.67
CA ARG A 194 -25.52 -3.70 -6.77
C ARG A 194 -25.37 -2.19 -6.81
N ARG A 195 -26.27 -1.50 -7.51
CA ARG A 195 -26.39 -0.05 -7.50
C ARG A 195 -26.93 0.38 -6.14
N ARG A 196 -26.12 1.04 -5.34
CA ARG A 196 -26.57 1.69 -4.10
C ARG A 196 -26.43 3.20 -4.31
N SER A 197 -27.48 3.95 -4.07
CA SER A 197 -27.36 5.41 -3.99
C SER A 197 -26.62 5.71 -2.71
N ALA A 198 -25.50 6.43 -2.79
CA ALA A 198 -24.79 6.91 -1.63
C ALA A 198 -25.70 7.90 -0.88
N GLU A 199 -26.18 7.53 0.31
CA GLU A 199 -26.61 8.54 1.28
C GLU A 199 -25.37 9.31 1.70
N PRO A 200 -25.44 10.66 1.73
CA PRO A 200 -24.31 11.47 2.19
C PRO A 200 -23.98 11.06 3.63
N THR A 201 -22.86 10.40 3.83
CA THR A 201 -22.35 10.22 5.18
C THR A 201 -21.88 11.59 5.65
N GLU A 202 -22.63 12.21 6.56
CA GLU A 202 -22.18 13.40 7.25
C GLU A 202 -20.79 13.13 7.82
N THR A 203 -19.83 13.89 7.32
CA THR A 203 -18.48 13.92 7.87
C THR A 203 -18.57 14.57 9.23
N ALA A 204 -18.69 13.74 10.27
CA ALA A 204 -18.58 14.23 11.64
C ALA A 204 -17.26 14.97 11.77
N GLU A 205 -17.32 16.25 12.13
CA GLU A 205 -16.16 17.10 12.36
C GLU A 205 -15.18 16.39 13.31
N SER A 206 -13.93 16.34 12.91
CA SER A 206 -12.87 15.73 13.69
C SER A 206 -12.61 16.59 14.94
N VAL A 207 -12.74 16.00 16.12
CA VAL A 207 -12.47 16.64 17.41
C VAL A 207 -10.99 17.05 17.56
N VAL A 208 -10.09 16.48 16.75
CA VAL A 208 -8.65 16.79 16.78
C VAL A 208 -8.33 17.77 15.64
N SER A 209 -7.76 18.92 15.96
CA SER A 209 -7.30 19.89 14.97
C SER A 209 -6.23 19.25 14.08
N PHE A 210 -6.42 19.30 12.75
CA PHE A 210 -5.44 18.81 11.76
C PHE A 210 -4.04 19.41 12.00
N ARG A 211 -3.96 20.66 12.41
CA ARG A 211 -2.70 21.33 12.75
C ARG A 211 -1.96 20.66 13.91
N ALA A 212 -2.68 20.18 14.92
CA ALA A 212 -2.07 19.43 16.03
C ALA A 212 -1.53 18.07 15.58
N VAL A 213 -2.24 17.38 14.70
CA VAL A 213 -1.79 16.10 14.13
C VAL A 213 -0.50 16.27 13.31
N VAL A 214 -0.45 17.26 12.43
CA VAL A 214 0.72 17.54 11.58
C VAL A 214 1.95 17.97 12.40
N SER A 215 1.74 18.58 13.57
CA SER A 215 2.82 19.01 14.46
C SER A 215 3.37 17.86 15.32
N ASP A 216 2.71 16.71 15.38
CA ASP A 216 3.18 15.55 16.15
C ASP A 216 4.38 14.87 15.46
N ALA A 217 5.47 14.65 16.22
CA ALA A 217 6.69 14.04 15.71
C ALA A 217 6.47 12.60 15.19
N ARG A 218 5.48 11.87 15.73
CA ARG A 218 5.12 10.52 15.26
C ARG A 218 4.52 10.59 13.87
N TYR A 219 3.62 11.55 13.64
CA TYR A 219 2.98 11.75 12.35
C TYR A 219 3.99 12.20 11.29
N GLN A 220 4.87 13.15 11.63
CA GLN A 220 5.92 13.62 10.73
C GLN A 220 6.87 12.49 10.33
N ALA A 221 7.36 11.71 11.30
CA ALA A 221 8.21 10.57 11.03
C ALA A 221 7.52 9.52 10.16
N ALA A 222 6.23 9.24 10.40
CA ALA A 222 5.45 8.32 9.58
C ALA A 222 5.30 8.83 8.13
N CYS A 223 5.02 10.11 7.92
CA CYS A 223 4.92 10.71 6.58
C CYS A 223 6.23 10.64 5.82
N VAL A 224 7.37 10.98 6.45
CA VAL A 224 8.68 10.89 5.81
C VAL A 224 9.04 9.45 5.50
N THR A 225 8.73 8.50 6.40
CA THR A 225 8.95 7.07 6.15
C THR A 225 8.11 6.58 4.97
N ASN A 226 6.86 7.01 4.85
CA ASN A 226 5.99 6.62 3.75
C ASN A 226 6.44 7.23 2.40
N LEU A 227 6.95 8.46 2.41
CA LEU A 227 7.57 9.08 1.25
C LEU A 227 8.82 8.30 0.81
N ALA A 228 9.71 7.97 1.76
CA ALA A 228 10.91 7.19 1.50
C ALA A 228 10.56 5.78 0.96
N GLN A 229 9.48 5.17 1.48
CA GLN A 229 8.98 3.88 1.00
C GLN A 229 8.44 3.97 -0.43
N GLY A 230 7.69 5.02 -0.77
CA GLY A 230 7.23 5.27 -2.13
C GLY A 230 8.41 5.46 -3.09
N TRP A 231 9.40 6.27 -2.72
CA TRP A 231 10.62 6.48 -3.47
C TRP A 231 11.38 5.18 -3.72
N THR A 232 11.69 4.41 -2.71
CA THR A 232 12.50 3.19 -2.84
C THR A 232 11.76 2.07 -3.56
N SER A 233 10.45 1.90 -3.31
CA SER A 233 9.66 0.85 -3.94
C SER A 233 9.46 1.09 -5.44
N PHE A 234 9.09 2.31 -5.84
CA PHE A 234 8.82 2.65 -7.24
C PHE A 234 10.03 3.27 -7.93
N GLY A 235 10.78 4.16 -7.26
CA GLY A 235 11.90 4.88 -7.82
C GLY A 235 13.12 4.01 -8.07
N VAL A 236 13.44 3.14 -7.14
CA VAL A 236 14.70 2.37 -7.21
C VAL A 236 14.40 0.91 -7.57
N ARG A 237 13.59 0.24 -6.73
CA ARG A 237 13.35 -1.20 -6.89
C ARG A 237 12.60 -1.51 -8.18
N SER A 238 11.44 -0.88 -8.42
CA SER A 238 10.59 -1.23 -9.57
C SER A 238 11.06 -0.62 -10.89
N SER A 239 11.83 0.47 -10.88
CA SER A 239 12.35 1.08 -12.10
C SER A 239 13.72 0.56 -12.51
N LEU A 240 14.68 0.47 -11.59
CA LEU A 240 16.07 0.18 -11.91
C LEU A 240 16.46 -1.29 -11.78
N VAL A 241 15.87 -2.05 -10.83
CA VAL A 241 16.24 -3.47 -10.66
C VAL A 241 15.97 -4.32 -11.91
N PRO A 242 14.83 -4.17 -12.63
CA PRO A 242 14.62 -4.93 -13.86
C PRO A 242 15.67 -4.64 -14.94
N VAL A 243 16.06 -3.37 -15.08
CA VAL A 243 17.09 -2.92 -16.04
C VAL A 243 18.46 -3.47 -15.63
N LEU A 244 18.81 -3.36 -14.33
CA LEU A 244 20.04 -3.90 -13.77
C LEU A 244 20.18 -5.43 -14.02
N VAL A 245 19.12 -6.19 -13.84
CA VAL A 245 19.11 -7.64 -14.07
C VAL A 245 19.44 -7.97 -15.52
N VAL A 246 18.89 -7.21 -16.46
CA VAL A 246 19.12 -7.45 -17.90
C VAL A 246 20.46 -6.91 -18.36
N GLU A 247 20.83 -5.67 -17.98
CA GLU A 247 22.02 -4.99 -18.52
C GLU A 247 23.31 -5.34 -17.76
N LEU A 248 23.28 -5.46 -16.41
CA LEU A 248 24.48 -5.74 -15.62
C LEU A 248 24.67 -7.22 -15.32
N LEU A 249 23.59 -7.93 -14.94
CA LEU A 249 23.68 -9.34 -14.64
C LEU A 249 23.52 -10.24 -15.87
N HIS A 250 23.21 -9.66 -17.04
CA HIS A 250 23.00 -10.36 -18.31
C HIS A 250 22.03 -11.57 -18.18
N ARG A 251 20.94 -11.35 -17.40
CA ARG A 251 19.90 -12.36 -17.20
C ARG A 251 18.60 -11.96 -17.88
N PRO A 252 17.81 -12.92 -18.36
CA PRO A 252 16.48 -12.64 -18.90
C PRO A 252 15.59 -11.92 -17.89
N ALA A 253 14.68 -11.08 -18.38
CA ALA A 253 13.73 -10.29 -17.55
C ALA A 253 12.87 -11.18 -16.62
N SER A 254 12.66 -12.46 -16.96
CA SER A 254 11.97 -13.45 -16.12
C SER A 254 12.58 -13.60 -14.72
N TRP A 255 13.90 -13.46 -14.60
CA TRP A 255 14.59 -13.52 -13.30
C TRP A 255 14.20 -12.39 -12.36
N THR A 256 13.89 -11.21 -12.90
CA THR A 256 13.35 -10.10 -12.09
C THR A 256 12.00 -10.48 -11.48
N GLY A 257 11.14 -11.14 -12.26
CA GLY A 257 9.85 -11.63 -11.75
C GLY A 257 10.03 -12.65 -10.61
N ILE A 258 10.96 -13.59 -10.76
CA ILE A 258 11.30 -14.56 -9.70
C ILE A 258 11.83 -13.85 -8.46
N ALA A 259 12.76 -12.91 -8.61
CA ALA A 259 13.35 -12.17 -7.49
C ALA A 259 12.29 -11.37 -6.72
N PHE A 260 11.39 -10.69 -7.44
CA PHE A 260 10.30 -9.94 -6.82
C PHE A 260 9.25 -10.85 -6.17
N ALA A 261 8.96 -12.01 -6.75
CA ALA A 261 8.07 -13.00 -6.15
C ALA A 261 8.64 -13.54 -4.83
N CYS A 262 9.92 -13.94 -4.80
CA CYS A 262 10.59 -14.38 -3.58
C CYS A 262 10.54 -13.29 -2.49
N ALA A 263 10.87 -12.04 -2.86
CA ALA A 263 10.81 -10.92 -1.93
C ALA A 263 9.39 -10.67 -1.40
N ALA A 264 8.35 -10.78 -2.25
CA ALA A 264 6.96 -10.60 -1.86
C ALA A 264 6.46 -11.70 -0.91
N VAL A 265 6.86 -12.96 -1.15
CA VAL A 265 6.57 -14.08 -0.24
C VAL A 265 7.19 -13.82 1.13
N VAL A 266 8.48 -13.48 1.18
CA VAL A 266 9.20 -13.17 2.43
C VAL A 266 8.57 -11.99 3.14
N GLN A 267 8.22 -10.91 2.42
CA GLN A 267 7.51 -9.76 2.97
C GLN A 267 6.19 -10.18 3.62
N THR A 268 5.41 -11.02 2.95
CA THR A 268 4.11 -11.45 3.46
C THR A 268 4.23 -12.30 4.73
N ILE A 269 5.20 -13.22 4.77
CA ILE A 269 5.50 -13.99 5.99
C ILE A 269 5.93 -13.06 7.12
N ALA A 270 6.71 -12.02 6.81
CA ALA A 270 7.21 -11.06 7.79
C ALA A 270 6.15 -10.08 8.32
N VAL A 271 5.02 -9.84 7.62
CA VAL A 271 3.98 -8.88 8.06
C VAL A 271 3.42 -9.22 9.44
N GLY A 272 3.14 -10.50 9.71
CA GLY A 272 2.62 -10.93 11.02
C GLY A 272 3.62 -10.66 12.17
N PRO A 273 4.85 -11.16 12.09
CA PRO A 273 5.90 -10.85 13.06
C PRO A 273 6.20 -9.35 13.20
N ALA A 274 6.26 -8.59 12.09
CA ALA A 274 6.49 -7.15 12.09
C ALA A 274 5.35 -6.40 12.81
N GLY A 275 4.11 -6.78 12.58
CA GLY A 275 2.96 -6.23 13.28
C GLY A 275 3.04 -6.50 14.79
N ARG A 276 3.30 -7.74 15.19
CA ARG A 276 3.48 -8.10 16.63
C ARG A 276 4.63 -7.32 17.26
N PHE A 277 5.76 -7.20 16.58
CA PHE A 277 6.90 -6.42 17.06
C PHE A 277 6.50 -4.94 17.24
N THR A 278 5.80 -4.36 16.28
CA THR A 278 5.29 -2.99 16.33
C THR A 278 4.37 -2.77 17.53
N ASP A 279 3.53 -3.75 17.88
CA ASP A 279 2.59 -3.64 18.99
C ASP A 279 3.23 -3.92 20.36
N THR A 280 4.22 -4.81 20.43
CA THR A 280 4.82 -5.25 21.71
C THR A 280 6.07 -4.45 22.09
N VAL A 281 6.94 -4.13 21.12
CA VAL A 281 8.20 -3.40 21.34
C VAL A 281 8.01 -1.90 21.10
N GLY A 282 7.12 -1.54 20.15
CA GLY A 282 6.74 -0.17 19.88
C GLY A 282 6.94 0.26 18.43
N ARG A 283 6.27 1.37 18.06
CA ARG A 283 6.29 1.94 16.71
C ARG A 283 7.67 2.49 16.34
N ARG A 284 8.29 3.21 17.28
CA ARG A 284 9.62 3.83 17.09
C ARG A 284 10.72 2.82 16.73
N PRO A 285 10.99 1.75 17.53
CA PRO A 285 12.03 0.78 17.19
C PRO A 285 11.70 0.01 15.90
N ALA A 286 10.42 -0.26 15.61
CA ALA A 286 10.00 -0.91 14.37
C ALA A 286 10.32 -0.07 13.13
N MET A 287 10.07 1.26 13.16
CA MET A 287 10.40 2.17 12.06
C MET A 287 11.90 2.32 11.87
N ILE A 288 12.67 2.41 12.96
CA ILE A 288 14.15 2.50 12.90
C ILE A 288 14.72 1.21 12.30
N LEU A 289 14.32 0.05 12.81
CA LEU A 289 14.77 -1.24 12.30
C LEU A 289 14.41 -1.42 10.81
N GLY A 290 13.14 -1.18 10.46
CA GLY A 290 12.67 -1.28 9.08
C GLY A 290 13.43 -0.34 8.15
N GLY A 291 13.60 0.93 8.53
CA GLY A 291 14.31 1.93 7.74
C GLY A 291 15.81 1.63 7.55
N THR A 292 16.50 1.19 8.60
CA THR A 292 17.93 0.82 8.51
C THR A 292 18.15 -0.43 7.67
N VAL A 293 17.37 -1.48 7.89
CA VAL A 293 17.44 -2.71 7.08
C VAL A 293 17.10 -2.44 5.62
N ALA A 294 16.08 -1.60 5.34
CA ALA A 294 15.75 -1.19 3.97
C ALA A 294 16.91 -0.43 3.31
N ALA A 295 17.52 0.53 4.03
CA ALA A 295 18.65 1.30 3.52
C ALA A 295 19.85 0.41 3.16
N VAL A 296 20.24 -0.49 4.05
CA VAL A 296 21.33 -1.44 3.81
C VAL A 296 21.01 -2.36 2.63
N SER A 297 19.80 -2.91 2.59
CA SER A 297 19.37 -3.81 1.51
C SER A 297 19.39 -3.10 0.16
N ILE A 298 18.81 -1.90 0.07
CA ILE A 298 18.75 -1.14 -1.19
C ILE A 298 20.16 -0.74 -1.64
N MET A 299 21.02 -0.31 -0.73
CA MET A 299 22.41 0.03 -1.07
C MET A 299 23.22 -1.17 -1.55
N ALA A 300 22.92 -2.36 -1.10
CA ALA A 300 23.61 -3.59 -1.52
C ALA A 300 23.23 -4.05 -2.93
N VAL A 301 22.09 -3.63 -3.49
CA VAL A 301 21.60 -4.09 -4.80
C VAL A 301 22.60 -3.86 -5.95
N PRO A 302 23.18 -2.66 -6.16
CA PRO A 302 24.08 -2.43 -7.30
C PRO A 302 25.41 -3.18 -7.18
N PHE A 303 25.74 -3.70 -6.00
CA PHE A 303 26.97 -4.46 -5.73
C PHE A 303 26.74 -5.99 -5.77
N ALA A 304 25.53 -6.45 -6.08
CA ALA A 304 25.25 -7.88 -6.19
C ALA A 304 25.93 -8.48 -7.43
N PRO A 305 26.92 -9.38 -7.27
CA PRO A 305 27.68 -9.93 -8.39
C PRO A 305 26.90 -10.98 -9.20
N ASN A 306 25.79 -11.46 -8.66
CA ASN A 306 24.97 -12.49 -9.30
C ASN A 306 23.51 -12.40 -8.83
N ILE A 307 22.65 -13.09 -9.58
CA ILE A 307 21.20 -13.06 -9.36
C ILE A 307 20.79 -13.65 -7.99
N TRP A 308 21.53 -14.62 -7.46
CA TRP A 308 21.19 -15.27 -6.20
C TRP A 308 21.38 -14.31 -5.02
N LEU A 309 22.49 -13.56 -4.99
CA LEU A 309 22.72 -12.55 -3.96
C LEU A 309 21.71 -11.42 -4.11
N LEU A 310 21.36 -11.01 -5.34
CA LEU A 310 20.30 -10.04 -5.57
C LEU A 310 18.96 -10.50 -4.97
N ILE A 311 18.57 -11.76 -5.15
CA ILE A 311 17.35 -12.33 -4.56
C ILE A 311 17.40 -12.25 -3.04
N VAL A 312 18.53 -12.63 -2.41
CA VAL A 312 18.68 -12.56 -0.94
C VAL A 312 18.54 -11.12 -0.44
N VAL A 313 19.19 -10.17 -1.11
CA VAL A 313 19.12 -8.74 -0.77
C VAL A 313 17.70 -8.20 -0.91
N LEU A 314 16.97 -8.58 -1.98
CA LEU A 314 15.58 -8.19 -2.18
C LEU A 314 14.63 -8.86 -1.16
N CYS A 315 14.91 -10.10 -0.74
CA CYS A 315 14.18 -10.73 0.35
C CYS A 315 14.38 -9.99 1.68
N LEU A 316 15.61 -9.55 1.97
CA LEU A 316 15.90 -8.73 3.15
C LEU A 316 15.15 -7.39 3.10
N TYR A 317 15.12 -6.74 1.92
CA TYR A 317 14.27 -5.57 1.70
C TYR A 317 12.77 -5.89 1.90
N GLY A 318 12.32 -7.09 1.53
CA GLY A 318 10.96 -7.55 1.77
C GLY A 318 10.61 -7.59 3.27
N VAL A 319 11.53 -8.12 4.10
CA VAL A 319 11.37 -8.07 5.58
C VAL A 319 11.26 -6.64 6.07
N ALA A 320 12.17 -5.75 5.63
CA ALA A 320 12.14 -4.33 5.99
C ALA A 320 10.83 -3.66 5.58
N SER A 321 10.32 -3.96 4.37
CA SER A 321 9.06 -3.43 3.86
C SER A 321 7.85 -3.86 4.70
N ALA A 322 7.89 -5.03 5.35
CA ALA A 322 6.83 -5.45 6.26
C ALA A 322 6.74 -4.52 7.50
N PHE A 323 7.89 -4.13 8.06
CA PHE A 323 7.94 -3.15 9.15
C PHE A 323 7.50 -1.75 8.69
N LEU A 324 7.96 -1.32 7.52
CA LEU A 324 7.64 0.00 6.94
C LEU A 324 6.18 0.12 6.46
N GLY A 325 5.50 -0.99 6.22
CA GLY A 325 4.07 -1.01 5.93
C GLY A 325 3.20 -0.98 7.18
N THR A 326 3.66 -1.53 8.31
CA THR A 326 2.85 -1.68 9.52
C THR A 326 3.08 -0.56 10.53
N ALA A 327 4.32 -0.24 10.86
CA ALA A 327 4.65 0.68 11.93
C ALA A 327 4.25 2.15 11.69
N PRO A 328 4.48 2.75 10.49
CA PRO A 328 4.04 4.12 10.21
C PRO A 328 2.52 4.25 10.20
N ALA A 329 1.81 3.26 9.64
CA ALA A 329 0.34 3.27 9.63
C ALA A 329 -0.24 3.19 11.05
N ALA A 330 0.36 2.37 11.93
CA ALA A 330 -0.01 2.31 13.34
C ALA A 330 0.26 3.63 14.07
N ALA A 331 1.42 4.27 13.80
CA ALA A 331 1.77 5.56 14.40
C ALA A 331 0.80 6.68 13.98
N VAL A 332 0.37 6.70 12.71
CA VAL A 332 -0.68 7.63 12.24
C VAL A 332 -2.01 7.35 12.93
N GLY A 333 -2.39 6.07 13.08
CA GLY A 333 -3.60 5.68 13.79
C GLY A 333 -3.62 6.14 15.26
N ASP A 334 -2.48 6.05 15.95
CA ASP A 334 -2.34 6.47 17.35
C ASP A 334 -2.51 8.00 17.53
N VAL A 335 -2.06 8.81 16.55
CA VAL A 335 -2.11 10.29 16.61
C VAL A 335 -3.44 10.82 16.06
N ALA A 336 -3.88 10.30 14.93
CA ALA A 336 -5.05 10.81 14.21
C ALA A 336 -6.38 10.26 14.76
N GLY A 337 -6.35 9.12 15.46
CA GLY A 337 -7.55 8.43 15.91
C GLY A 337 -8.40 7.88 14.74
N SER A 338 -9.55 7.30 15.08
CA SER A 338 -10.43 6.64 14.11
C SER A 338 -11.17 7.58 13.14
N ARG A 339 -11.09 8.90 13.33
CA ARG A 339 -11.93 9.91 12.64
C ARG A 339 -11.19 10.90 11.76
N SER A 340 -9.87 10.83 11.65
CA SER A 340 -9.09 11.78 10.85
C SER A 340 -8.77 11.28 9.44
N GLY A 341 -9.77 11.23 8.57
CA GLY A 341 -9.60 10.87 7.15
C GLY A 341 -8.58 11.74 6.42
N THR A 342 -8.52 13.04 6.74
CA THR A 342 -7.56 13.99 6.16
C THR A 342 -6.11 13.63 6.49
N ALA A 343 -5.82 13.25 7.74
CA ALA A 343 -4.46 12.87 8.13
C ALA A 343 -4.01 11.57 7.43
N VAL A 344 -4.90 10.59 7.29
CA VAL A 344 -4.62 9.35 6.55
C VAL A 344 -4.43 9.64 5.06
N ALA A 345 -5.22 10.55 4.48
CA ALA A 345 -5.07 10.96 3.08
C ALA A 345 -3.70 11.61 2.83
N VAL A 346 -3.28 12.58 3.67
CA VAL A 346 -1.97 13.24 3.55
C VAL A 346 -0.83 12.23 3.74
N PHE A 347 -0.94 11.31 4.70
CA PHE A 347 0.02 10.21 4.87
C PHE A 347 0.16 9.37 3.59
N SER A 348 -0.95 9.01 2.94
CA SER A 348 -0.93 8.25 1.69
C SER A 348 -0.33 9.07 0.54
N MET A 349 -0.64 10.37 0.45
CA MET A 349 -0.06 11.27 -0.55
C MET A 349 1.47 11.36 -0.44
N CYS A 350 2.05 11.23 0.75
CA CYS A 350 3.51 11.20 0.90
C CYS A 350 4.14 10.02 0.12
N SER A 351 3.53 8.84 0.16
CA SER A 351 3.98 7.70 -0.65
C SER A 351 3.82 7.95 -2.16
N ASP A 352 2.70 8.57 -2.56
CA ASP A 352 2.47 8.90 -3.97
C ASP A 352 3.50 9.93 -4.49
N ILE A 353 3.84 10.93 -3.68
CA ILE A 353 4.91 11.90 -4.00
C ILE A 353 6.24 11.17 -4.18
N GLY A 354 6.57 10.25 -3.26
CA GLY A 354 7.76 9.40 -3.40
C GLY A 354 7.75 8.56 -4.69
N ALA A 355 6.60 8.00 -5.05
CA ALA A 355 6.43 7.21 -6.26
C ALA A 355 6.47 8.05 -7.56
N ILE A 356 6.22 9.35 -7.48
CA ILE A 356 6.33 10.28 -8.63
C ILE A 356 7.77 10.77 -8.80
N ILE A 357 8.38 11.28 -7.73
CA ILE A 357 9.71 11.90 -7.79
C ILE A 357 10.80 10.84 -7.85
N GLY A 358 10.63 9.73 -7.13
CA GLY A 358 11.63 8.68 -6.98
C GLY A 358 12.14 8.11 -8.30
N PRO A 359 11.27 7.64 -9.21
CA PRO A 359 11.73 7.06 -10.48
C PRO A 359 12.45 8.06 -11.38
N LEU A 360 12.03 9.34 -11.39
CA LEU A 360 12.67 10.40 -12.19
C LEU A 360 14.08 10.69 -11.67
N VAL A 361 14.22 10.93 -10.37
CA VAL A 361 15.52 11.26 -9.76
C VAL A 361 16.44 10.04 -9.75
N ALA A 362 15.93 8.86 -9.45
CA ALA A 362 16.75 7.64 -9.50
C ALA A 362 17.22 7.33 -10.92
N GLY A 363 16.36 7.53 -11.94
CA GLY A 363 16.75 7.39 -13.34
C GLY A 363 17.82 8.39 -13.73
N LEU A 364 17.64 9.67 -13.39
CA LEU A 364 18.62 10.72 -13.67
C LEU A 364 19.99 10.45 -13.02
N LEU A 365 19.99 10.01 -11.75
CA LEU A 365 21.22 9.65 -11.06
C LEU A 365 21.90 8.41 -11.67
N ALA A 366 21.11 7.45 -12.14
CA ALA A 366 21.65 6.27 -12.82
C ALA A 366 22.27 6.63 -14.18
N ASP A 367 21.67 7.57 -14.93
CA ASP A 367 22.16 7.99 -16.25
C ASP A 367 23.37 8.94 -16.16
N THR A 368 23.38 9.84 -15.14
CA THR A 368 24.43 10.89 -15.05
C THR A 368 25.63 10.51 -14.18
N LEU A 369 25.40 9.70 -13.16
CA LEU A 369 26.44 9.33 -12.19
C LEU A 369 26.68 7.81 -12.18
N SER A 370 25.80 7.04 -11.58
CA SER A 370 25.90 5.58 -11.53
C SER A 370 24.64 4.96 -10.89
N TYR A 371 24.47 3.65 -11.10
CA TYR A 371 23.47 2.89 -10.35
C TYR A 371 23.68 2.99 -8.82
N ALA A 372 24.95 2.95 -8.35
CA ALA A 372 25.26 3.09 -6.94
C ALA A 372 24.78 4.43 -6.35
N ALA A 373 24.89 5.54 -7.11
CA ALA A 373 24.37 6.84 -6.69
C ALA A 373 22.84 6.85 -6.59
N ALA A 374 22.15 6.25 -7.56
CA ALA A 374 20.68 6.16 -7.58
C ALA A 374 20.13 5.34 -6.40
N PHE A 375 20.73 4.18 -6.13
CA PHE A 375 20.39 3.33 -4.99
C PHE A 375 20.80 3.98 -3.66
N GLY A 376 21.94 4.66 -3.63
CA GLY A 376 22.44 5.41 -2.48
C GLY A 376 21.51 6.54 -2.06
N ALA A 377 20.96 7.31 -3.00
CA ALA A 377 19.97 8.34 -2.70
C ALA A 377 18.72 7.77 -2.00
N GLY A 378 18.22 6.62 -2.47
CA GLY A 378 17.13 5.90 -1.79
C GLY A 378 17.51 5.41 -0.40
N ALA A 379 18.74 4.88 -0.23
CA ALA A 379 19.24 4.43 1.06
C ALA A 379 19.39 5.60 2.06
N VAL A 380 19.92 6.74 1.61
CA VAL A 380 20.03 7.96 2.44
C VAL A 380 18.66 8.44 2.89
N LEU A 381 17.66 8.46 1.99
CA LEU A 381 16.31 8.88 2.34
C LEU A 381 15.69 7.94 3.39
N MET A 382 15.93 6.63 3.29
CA MET A 382 15.50 5.66 4.32
C MET A 382 16.21 5.88 5.65
N LEU A 383 17.51 6.20 5.65
CA LEU A 383 18.24 6.52 6.88
C LEU A 383 17.74 7.82 7.52
N VAL A 384 17.42 8.83 6.71
CA VAL A 384 16.80 10.07 7.20
C VAL A 384 15.46 9.79 7.86
N ALA A 385 14.63 8.95 7.25
CA ALA A 385 13.35 8.53 7.83
C ALA A 385 13.54 7.76 9.16
N ALA A 386 14.52 6.84 9.21
CA ALA A 386 14.88 6.13 10.43
C ALA A 386 15.40 7.10 11.52
N ALA A 387 16.26 8.05 11.15
CA ALA A 387 16.78 9.06 12.08
C ALA A 387 15.69 9.98 12.64
N LEU A 388 14.74 10.41 11.80
CA LEU A 388 13.58 11.18 12.26
C LEU A 388 12.72 10.37 13.24
N SER A 389 12.64 9.05 13.07
CA SER A 389 11.91 8.18 13.99
C SER A 389 12.52 8.18 15.41
N TRP A 390 13.80 8.56 15.58
CA TRP A 390 14.43 8.74 16.89
C TRP A 390 13.83 9.90 17.68
N ARG A 391 13.24 10.90 17.00
CA ARG A 391 12.54 12.04 17.64
C ARG A 391 11.17 11.64 18.20
N MET A 392 10.64 10.48 17.83
CA MET A 392 9.38 10.00 18.38
C MET A 392 9.53 9.72 19.88
N PRO A 393 8.53 10.08 20.70
CA PRO A 393 8.48 9.67 22.09
C PRO A 393 8.63 8.16 22.20
N ARG A 394 9.32 7.70 23.23
CA ARG A 394 9.33 6.26 23.55
C ARG A 394 7.91 5.86 23.93
N ASP A 395 7.41 4.80 23.29
CA ASP A 395 6.12 4.24 23.68
C ASP A 395 6.25 3.83 25.16
N GLN A 396 5.47 4.47 26.02
CA GLN A 396 5.34 3.99 27.41
C GLN A 396 4.73 2.59 27.28
N ARG A 397 5.48 1.57 27.70
CA ARG A 397 4.99 0.21 27.77
C ARG A 397 3.60 0.28 28.39
N LEU A 398 2.58 -0.22 27.72
CA LEU A 398 1.26 -0.45 28.29
C LEU A 398 1.50 -1.36 29.50
N SER A 399 1.71 -0.74 30.65
CA SER A 399 1.75 -1.45 31.93
C SER A 399 0.44 -2.23 31.98
N PRO A 400 0.46 -3.55 32.19
CA PRO A 400 -0.77 -4.29 32.36
C PRO A 400 -1.54 -3.55 33.45
N LYS A 401 -2.72 -3.03 33.12
CA LYS A 401 -3.63 -2.45 34.11
C LYS A 401 -3.82 -3.51 35.18
N ASN A 402 -3.07 -3.37 36.27
CA ASN A 402 -3.31 -4.10 37.49
C ASN A 402 -4.73 -3.72 37.95
N GLY A 403 -5.71 -4.48 37.48
CA GLY A 403 -7.06 -4.49 37.96
C GLY A 403 -7.10 -5.10 39.38
N ARG A 404 -6.41 -4.44 40.28
CA ARG A 404 -6.67 -4.58 41.73
C ARG A 404 -7.23 -3.26 42.21
N SER A 405 -8.52 -3.05 41.92
CA SER A 405 -9.34 -2.25 42.81
C SER A 405 -9.28 -2.91 44.20
N ARG A 406 -8.46 -2.34 45.05
CA ARG A 406 -8.58 -2.61 46.49
C ARG A 406 -9.97 -2.15 46.91
N GLY A 407 -10.93 -3.07 46.94
CA GLY A 407 -12.12 -2.95 47.74
C GLY A 407 -11.70 -3.03 49.21
N GLY A 408 -11.46 -1.86 49.80
CA GLY A 408 -11.41 -1.74 51.24
C GLY A 408 -12.85 -1.90 51.79
N PRO A 409 -13.07 -2.65 52.87
CA PRO A 409 -14.38 -2.72 53.48
C PRO A 409 -14.66 -1.40 54.17
N SER A 410 -15.70 -0.69 53.75
CA SER A 410 -16.32 0.41 54.49
C SER A 410 -16.91 -0.16 55.76
N LYS A 411 -16.26 0.18 56.88
CA LYS A 411 -16.80 -0.03 58.23
C LYS A 411 -18.08 0.82 58.36
N GLY A 412 -19.11 0.13 58.86
CA GLY A 412 -20.39 0.73 59.19
C GLY A 412 -20.28 1.81 60.23
N GLU A 413 -21.09 2.82 60.05
CA GLU A 413 -21.62 3.67 61.15
C GLU A 413 -23.12 3.39 61.27
N MET A 414 -23.42 2.61 62.29
CA MET A 414 -24.75 2.58 62.92
C MET A 414 -24.99 3.97 63.56
N HIS A 415 -25.99 4.66 63.13
CA HIS A 415 -26.65 5.67 63.96
C HIS A 415 -28.10 5.31 64.07
N GLU A 416 -28.42 4.83 65.32
CA GLU A 416 -29.71 4.89 65.92
C GLU A 416 -30.23 6.32 65.91
N SER A 417 -31.48 6.49 65.55
CA SER A 417 -32.29 7.58 66.00
C SER A 417 -33.72 7.13 66.19
N THR A 418 -34.03 7.07 67.44
CA THR A 418 -35.34 6.85 68.08
C THR A 418 -36.33 7.95 67.71
N ALA A 419 -37.56 7.55 67.46
CA ALA A 419 -38.84 7.95 68.09
C ALA A 419 -39.43 9.34 67.88
N THR A 420 -40.75 9.24 67.75
CA THR A 420 -41.84 10.17 68.10
C THR A 420 -42.25 11.22 67.04
N GLU A 421 -43.35 11.19 66.53
CA GLU A 421 -44.79 11.26 66.72
C GLU A 421 -45.53 11.07 65.42
#